data_7ccba689fbd3d5dfbc8889d25ec4a76a
#
_entry.id   7ccba689fbd3d5dfbc8889d25ec4a76a
#
_cell.length_a   1.000
_cell.length_b   1.000
_cell.length_c   1.000
_cell.angle_alpha   90.00
_cell.angle_beta   90.00
_cell.angle_gamma   90.00
#
_symmetry.space_group_name_H-M   'P 1'
#
loop_
_entity.id
_entity.type
_entity.pdbx_description
1 polymer ?
#
loop_
_entity_poly.entity_id
_entity_poly.type
_entity_poly.pdbx_seq_one_letter_code
_entity_poly.pdbx_strand_id
1 'polypeptide(L)'
;MYLADEAEFVLLMSNRSRIPDEQLKAFVRVYRLPIVSLRRSVWVALMYLPALLYCSWLIRGILRRERCSRLQFNDFHFAHGAVLRALGYRGRIATWVRLDPLKFGTIGRLWLALARLSSDRLIAVSKYIRGRVAAPDVEIVFDPVPDVPVLMPSSEPNLVFMGSYQTIKGQKEAIEAFHRIAGKHPAARLIFYGSDLGLPGSQAYFAELQDQAKLGAGAERIEFRPIVKDPADALKSARAALCFSRSEPFGLVCQEASAYGIPMIATRSGGPEEIIEDGHTGYLVDVDDVAAMSNRMDQLLSDPELARRLGAAGPEIVRKRFRPSDYANSLRHIYDL
;
A
#
# COMPACT_ATOMS: atom_id res chain seq x y z
N MET A 1 6.79 17.17 -1.66
CA MET A 1 7.88 16.35 -1.04
C MET A 1 8.32 17.07 0.22
N TYR A 2 8.32 16.38 1.38
CA TYR A 2 8.43 17.01 2.72
C TYR A 2 9.79 17.66 3.06
N LEU A 3 10.82 17.40 2.25
CA LEU A 3 12.17 17.92 2.46
C LEU A 3 12.72 18.60 1.18
N ALA A 4 11.85 19.07 0.28
CA ALA A 4 12.30 19.66 -0.98
C ALA A 4 13.11 20.95 -0.79
N ASP A 5 12.88 21.66 0.30
CA ASP A 5 13.60 22.89 0.63
C ASP A 5 14.93 22.64 1.36
N GLU A 6 15.18 21.40 1.79
CA GLU A 6 16.35 21.02 2.59
C GLU A 6 17.36 20.17 1.82
N ALA A 7 16.91 19.47 0.76
CA ALA A 7 17.78 18.61 -0.03
C ALA A 7 17.28 18.45 -1.46
N GLU A 8 18.22 18.33 -2.39
CA GLU A 8 17.95 17.97 -3.77
C GLU A 8 17.81 16.46 -3.91
N PHE A 9 16.75 16.03 -4.61
CA PHE A 9 16.44 14.62 -4.81
C PHE A 9 16.59 14.20 -6.27
N VAL A 10 17.36 13.14 -6.49
CA VAL A 10 17.51 12.47 -7.78
C VAL A 10 16.73 11.16 -7.74
N LEU A 11 15.83 10.96 -8.70
CA LEU A 11 15.05 9.74 -8.79
C LEU A 11 15.72 8.72 -9.72
N LEU A 12 15.93 7.51 -9.22
CA LEU A 12 16.32 6.35 -10.01
C LEU A 12 15.12 5.40 -10.10
N MET A 13 14.61 5.19 -11.30
CA MET A 13 13.40 4.37 -11.50
C MET A 13 13.59 3.36 -12.62
N SER A 14 12.77 2.31 -12.61
CA SER A 14 12.75 1.36 -13.73
C SER A 14 12.27 2.03 -15.01
N ASN A 15 12.88 1.70 -16.14
CA ASN A 15 12.43 2.14 -17.47
C ASN A 15 11.01 1.62 -17.82
N ARG A 16 10.49 0.64 -17.04
CA ARG A 16 9.12 0.11 -17.17
C ARG A 16 8.11 0.80 -16.25
N SER A 17 8.57 1.64 -15.32
CA SER A 17 7.67 2.36 -14.42
C SER A 17 6.92 3.46 -15.16
N ARG A 18 5.61 3.55 -14.90
CA ARG A 18 4.72 4.56 -15.45
C ARG A 18 4.28 5.51 -14.34
N ILE A 19 5.15 6.41 -13.95
CA ILE A 19 4.82 7.49 -13.00
C ILE A 19 4.43 8.71 -13.84
N PRO A 20 3.31 9.39 -13.54
CA PRO A 20 2.91 10.62 -14.21
C PRO A 20 3.99 11.70 -14.11
N ASP A 21 4.22 12.43 -15.20
CA ASP A 21 5.27 13.47 -15.26
C ASP A 21 5.08 14.57 -14.20
N GLU A 22 3.85 14.80 -13.79
CA GLU A 22 3.53 15.76 -12.73
C GLU A 22 4.18 15.39 -11.39
N GLN A 23 4.19 14.11 -11.04
CA GLN A 23 4.84 13.61 -9.82
C GLN A 23 6.38 13.62 -9.94
N LEU A 24 6.90 13.61 -11.17
CA LEU A 24 8.35 13.66 -11.42
C LEU A 24 8.94 15.05 -11.23
N LYS A 25 8.13 16.12 -11.29
CA LYS A 25 8.56 17.51 -11.10
C LYS A 25 9.19 17.80 -9.74
N ALA A 26 8.92 16.95 -8.74
CA ALA A 26 9.50 17.07 -7.40
C ALA A 26 10.98 16.66 -7.32
N PHE A 27 11.53 16.10 -8.40
CA PHE A 27 12.93 15.65 -8.46
C PHE A 27 13.75 16.55 -9.37
N VAL A 28 14.97 16.88 -8.96
CA VAL A 28 15.89 17.69 -9.76
C VAL A 28 16.30 16.98 -11.05
N ARG A 29 16.47 15.65 -10.95
CA ARG A 29 16.75 14.77 -12.09
C ARG A 29 16.10 13.41 -11.93
N VAL A 30 15.71 12.80 -13.06
CA VAL A 30 15.12 11.47 -13.13
C VAL A 30 15.94 10.61 -14.09
N TYR A 31 16.43 9.48 -13.61
CA TYR A 31 17.13 8.48 -14.42
C TYR A 31 16.28 7.23 -14.55
N ARG A 32 16.07 6.79 -15.79
CA ARG A 32 15.39 5.52 -16.11
C ARG A 32 16.42 4.43 -16.32
N LEU A 33 16.33 3.36 -15.53
CA LEU A 33 17.29 2.27 -15.47
C LEU A 33 16.65 0.93 -15.84
N PRO A 34 17.44 -0.02 -16.40
CA PRO A 34 16.95 -1.37 -16.71
C PRO A 34 16.86 -2.25 -15.46
N ILE A 35 16.13 -1.78 -14.45
CA ILE A 35 15.91 -2.53 -13.21
C ILE A 35 15.06 -3.76 -13.51
N VAL A 36 15.58 -4.94 -13.24
CA VAL A 36 14.90 -6.23 -13.41
C VAL A 36 14.37 -6.71 -12.07
N SER A 37 13.07 -6.98 -12.02
CA SER A 37 12.45 -7.64 -10.87
C SER A 37 12.52 -9.15 -11.04
N LEU A 38 12.87 -9.88 -9.98
CA LEU A 38 12.89 -11.34 -10.01
C LEU A 38 11.44 -11.85 -10.17
N ARG A 39 11.20 -12.60 -11.26
CA ARG A 39 9.93 -13.27 -11.55
C ARG A 39 10.13 -14.79 -11.52
N ARG A 40 9.06 -15.55 -11.34
CA ARG A 40 9.07 -17.03 -11.43
C ARG A 40 9.32 -17.51 -12.87
N SER A 41 10.50 -17.26 -13.39
CA SER A 41 10.96 -17.70 -14.73
C SER A 41 12.43 -18.04 -14.64
N VAL A 42 12.82 -19.20 -15.15
CA VAL A 42 14.22 -19.67 -15.17
C VAL A 42 15.11 -18.68 -15.91
N TRP A 43 14.66 -18.16 -17.04
CA TRP A 43 15.38 -17.17 -17.84
C TRP A 43 15.61 -15.86 -17.09
N VAL A 44 14.59 -15.40 -16.34
CA VAL A 44 14.73 -14.20 -15.51
C VAL A 44 15.69 -14.46 -14.36
N ALA A 45 15.68 -15.63 -13.77
CA ALA A 45 16.63 -15.99 -12.70
C ALA A 45 18.07 -16.02 -13.21
N LEU A 46 18.33 -16.58 -14.38
CA LEU A 46 19.65 -16.61 -15.02
C LEU A 46 20.16 -15.20 -15.39
N MET A 47 19.28 -14.35 -15.90
CA MET A 47 19.61 -12.97 -16.28
C MET A 47 19.63 -11.99 -15.13
N TYR A 48 19.12 -12.39 -13.95
CA TYR A 48 18.97 -11.47 -12.81
C TYR A 48 20.32 -10.96 -12.30
N LEU A 49 21.29 -11.87 -12.10
CA LEU A 49 22.61 -11.47 -11.57
C LEU A 49 23.39 -10.55 -12.51
N PRO A 50 23.53 -10.86 -13.81
CA PRO A 50 24.14 -9.92 -14.77
C PRO A 50 23.43 -8.57 -14.82
N ALA A 51 22.09 -8.56 -14.84
CA ALA A 51 21.29 -7.33 -14.85
C ALA A 51 21.48 -6.52 -13.56
N LEU A 52 21.52 -7.19 -12.39
CA LEU A 52 21.78 -6.57 -11.09
C LEU A 52 23.16 -5.90 -11.07
N LEU A 53 24.21 -6.59 -11.53
CA LEU A 53 25.57 -6.06 -11.57
C LEU A 53 25.67 -4.86 -12.52
N TYR A 54 25.14 -4.99 -13.74
CA TYR A 54 25.12 -3.92 -14.72
C TYR A 54 24.33 -2.69 -14.23
N CYS A 55 23.12 -2.90 -13.70
CA CYS A 55 22.33 -1.80 -13.17
C CYS A 55 23.01 -1.12 -11.96
N SER A 56 23.63 -1.90 -11.06
CA SER A 56 24.38 -1.34 -9.93
C SER A 56 25.59 -0.54 -10.38
N TRP A 57 26.26 -0.96 -11.45
CA TRP A 57 27.36 -0.19 -12.05
C TRP A 57 26.87 1.15 -12.61
N LEU A 58 25.74 1.17 -13.32
CA LEU A 58 25.09 2.39 -13.79
C LEU A 58 24.72 3.31 -12.61
N ILE A 59 24.07 2.75 -11.57
CA ILE A 59 23.70 3.50 -10.35
C ILE A 59 24.94 4.13 -9.73
N ARG A 60 26.05 3.37 -9.59
CA ARG A 60 27.30 3.91 -9.06
C ARG A 60 27.85 5.09 -9.88
N GLY A 61 27.74 5.01 -11.20
CA GLY A 61 28.11 6.10 -12.11
C GLY A 61 27.30 7.35 -11.86
N ILE A 62 25.98 7.21 -11.73
CA ILE A 62 25.06 8.32 -11.42
C ILE A 62 25.37 8.91 -10.05
N LEU A 63 25.50 8.09 -9.00
CA LEU A 63 25.79 8.55 -7.64
C LEU A 63 27.09 9.38 -7.57
N ARG A 64 28.10 9.02 -8.36
CA ARG A 64 29.35 9.79 -8.47
C ARG A 64 29.15 11.11 -9.22
N ARG A 65 28.47 11.06 -10.36
CA ARG A 65 28.19 12.23 -11.20
C ARG A 65 27.36 13.28 -10.45
N GLU A 66 26.32 12.83 -9.75
CA GLU A 66 25.43 13.68 -8.98
C GLU A 66 25.94 13.98 -7.56
N ARG A 67 27.12 13.45 -7.20
CA ARG A 67 27.73 13.60 -5.87
C ARG A 67 26.81 13.19 -4.72
N CYS A 68 25.97 12.16 -4.94
CA CYS A 68 25.02 11.68 -3.95
C CYS A 68 25.73 10.94 -2.82
N SER A 69 25.66 11.49 -1.62
CA SER A 69 26.19 10.88 -0.39
C SER A 69 25.18 9.99 0.32
N ARG A 70 23.90 10.08 -0.06
CA ARG A 70 22.79 9.34 0.53
C ARG A 70 22.00 8.62 -0.55
N LEU A 71 21.57 7.40 -0.27
CA LEU A 71 20.78 6.56 -1.18
C LEU A 71 19.63 5.92 -0.41
N GLN A 72 18.43 6.00 -0.98
CA GLN A 72 17.26 5.32 -0.46
C GLN A 72 16.83 4.21 -1.40
N PHE A 73 16.60 3.02 -0.84
CA PHE A 73 15.84 1.97 -1.50
C PHE A 73 14.40 1.95 -0.96
N ASN A 74 13.45 2.01 -1.88
CA ASN A 74 12.04 2.08 -1.52
C ASN A 74 11.45 0.73 -1.07
N ASP A 75 12.21 -0.36 -1.23
CA ASP A 75 11.89 -1.65 -0.63
C ASP A 75 13.13 -2.56 -0.50
N PHE A 76 13.06 -3.56 0.39
CA PHE A 76 14.16 -4.46 0.75
C PHE A 76 14.57 -5.43 -0.36
N HIS A 77 13.73 -5.69 -1.36
CA HIS A 77 14.02 -6.61 -2.45
C HIS A 77 14.99 -6.05 -3.51
N PHE A 78 15.44 -4.80 -3.36
CA PHE A 78 16.46 -4.21 -4.20
C PHE A 78 17.87 -4.59 -3.71
N ALA A 79 18.39 -5.74 -4.17
CA ALA A 79 19.74 -6.22 -3.79
C ALA A 79 20.90 -5.34 -4.27
N HIS A 80 20.62 -4.23 -4.98
CA HIS A 80 21.62 -3.29 -5.50
C HIS A 80 22.48 -2.69 -4.39
N GLY A 81 21.94 -2.52 -3.17
CA GLY A 81 22.70 -1.99 -2.03
C GLY A 81 23.95 -2.81 -1.72
N ALA A 82 23.81 -4.14 -1.67
CA ALA A 82 24.95 -5.05 -1.43
C ALA A 82 26.00 -4.97 -2.53
N VAL A 83 25.58 -4.91 -3.79
CA VAL A 83 26.50 -4.75 -4.93
C VAL A 83 27.21 -3.39 -4.89
N LEU A 84 26.49 -2.31 -4.57
CA LEU A 84 27.08 -0.97 -4.45
C LEU A 84 28.13 -0.91 -3.33
N ARG A 85 27.91 -1.56 -2.19
CA ARG A 85 28.91 -1.71 -1.12
C ARG A 85 30.17 -2.46 -1.63
N ALA A 86 29.96 -3.59 -2.32
CA ALA A 86 31.08 -4.34 -2.93
C ALA A 86 31.84 -3.51 -3.98
N LEU A 87 31.15 -2.63 -4.72
CA LEU A 87 31.75 -1.69 -5.66
C LEU A 87 32.38 -0.45 -4.97
N GLY A 88 32.42 -0.39 -3.63
CA GLY A 88 33.07 0.66 -2.86
C GLY A 88 32.24 1.93 -2.67
N TYR A 89 30.90 1.85 -2.75
CA TYR A 89 30.05 2.97 -2.33
C TYR A 89 30.06 3.10 -0.81
N ARG A 90 30.47 4.26 -0.31
CA ARG A 90 30.61 4.57 1.13
C ARG A 90 29.58 5.56 1.65
N GLY A 91 28.69 6.08 0.78
CA GLY A 91 27.59 6.94 1.17
C GLY A 91 26.56 6.18 2.02
N ARG A 92 25.69 6.89 2.72
CA ARG A 92 24.65 6.29 3.56
C ARG A 92 23.58 5.62 2.72
N ILE A 93 23.12 4.45 3.14
CA ILE A 93 22.03 3.70 2.53
C ILE A 93 20.92 3.51 3.54
N ALA A 94 19.74 4.01 3.22
CA ALA A 94 18.50 3.74 3.95
C ALA A 94 17.63 2.79 3.10
N THR A 95 17.15 1.71 3.67
CA THR A 95 16.24 0.78 2.97
C THR A 95 14.92 0.68 3.71
N TRP A 96 13.86 1.00 2.99
CA TRP A 96 12.50 0.81 3.47
C TRP A 96 12.07 -0.65 3.32
N VAL A 97 11.22 -1.11 4.21
CA VAL A 97 10.54 -2.40 4.14
C VAL A 97 9.04 -2.11 4.08
N ARG A 98 8.52 -2.08 2.84
CA ARG A 98 7.12 -1.76 2.54
C ARG A 98 6.29 -3.00 2.26
N LEU A 99 6.93 -4.13 1.99
CA LEU A 99 6.29 -5.41 1.78
C LEU A 99 6.62 -6.38 2.90
N ASP A 100 5.75 -7.35 3.18
CA ASP A 100 6.01 -8.40 4.16
C ASP A 100 7.08 -9.38 3.62
N PRO A 101 8.30 -9.42 4.21
CA PRO A 101 9.37 -10.27 3.72
C PRO A 101 9.05 -11.76 3.77
N LEU A 102 8.21 -12.19 4.71
CA LEU A 102 7.89 -13.61 4.90
C LEU A 102 7.04 -14.16 3.75
N LYS A 103 6.34 -13.32 3.01
CA LYS A 103 5.55 -13.73 1.84
C LYS A 103 6.40 -14.21 0.66
N PHE A 104 7.66 -13.85 0.63
CA PHE A 104 8.61 -14.25 -0.41
C PHE A 104 9.41 -15.50 -0.01
N GLY A 105 9.09 -16.14 1.13
CA GLY A 105 9.76 -17.36 1.60
C GLY A 105 11.27 -17.17 1.79
N THR A 106 12.06 -18.15 1.35
CA THR A 106 13.53 -18.12 1.47
C THR A 106 14.18 -16.95 0.73
N ILE A 107 13.64 -16.60 -0.43
CA ILE A 107 14.15 -15.47 -1.23
C ILE A 107 13.94 -14.13 -0.51
N GLY A 108 12.79 -13.95 0.15
CA GLY A 108 12.53 -12.76 0.96
C GLY A 108 13.50 -12.63 2.13
N ARG A 109 13.83 -13.76 2.80
CA ARG A 109 14.85 -13.78 3.86
C ARG A 109 16.23 -13.41 3.34
N LEU A 110 16.60 -13.90 2.15
CA LEU A 110 17.89 -13.54 1.51
C LEU A 110 17.92 -12.04 1.18
N TRP A 111 16.90 -11.51 0.55
CA TRP A 111 16.84 -10.08 0.23
C TRP A 111 16.91 -9.20 1.48
N LEU A 112 16.18 -9.61 2.52
CA LEU A 112 16.23 -8.89 3.80
C LEU A 112 17.63 -8.95 4.43
N ALA A 113 18.31 -10.09 4.36
CA ALA A 113 19.68 -10.22 4.85
C ALA A 113 20.64 -9.30 4.06
N LEU A 114 20.53 -9.27 2.72
CA LEU A 114 21.31 -8.38 1.87
C LEU A 114 21.04 -6.89 2.16
N ALA A 115 19.77 -6.55 2.36
CA ALA A 115 19.38 -5.19 2.76
C ALA A 115 20.01 -4.81 4.11
N ARG A 116 19.96 -5.70 5.10
CA ARG A 116 20.58 -5.47 6.42
C ARG A 116 22.08 -5.27 6.36
N LEU A 117 22.79 -6.10 5.56
CA LEU A 117 24.24 -6.02 5.41
C LEU A 117 24.69 -4.75 4.66
N SER A 118 23.85 -4.19 3.82
CA SER A 118 24.22 -3.06 2.97
C SER A 118 23.70 -1.71 3.45
N SER A 119 22.69 -1.69 4.29
CA SER A 119 22.04 -0.45 4.74
C SER A 119 22.55 0.01 6.10
N ASP A 120 22.71 1.32 6.25
CA ASP A 120 23.00 1.95 7.54
C ASP A 120 21.72 2.10 8.39
N ARG A 121 20.57 2.15 7.72
CA ARG A 121 19.24 2.23 8.36
C ARG A 121 18.25 1.33 7.64
N LEU A 122 17.48 0.55 8.41
CA LEU A 122 16.29 -0.16 7.95
C LEU A 122 15.05 0.50 8.54
N ILE A 123 14.05 0.70 7.69
CA ILE A 123 12.85 1.45 8.04
C ILE A 123 11.63 0.60 7.71
N ALA A 124 10.82 0.30 8.71
CA ALA A 124 9.55 -0.39 8.56
C ALA A 124 8.40 0.63 8.47
N VAL A 125 7.45 0.39 7.57
CA VAL A 125 6.27 1.26 7.40
C VAL A 125 5.22 1.08 8.49
N SER A 126 5.38 0.07 9.36
CA SER A 126 4.43 -0.25 10.44
C SER A 126 5.09 -1.08 11.54
N LYS A 127 4.45 -1.17 12.70
CA LYS A 127 4.85 -2.09 13.77
C LYS A 127 4.73 -3.54 13.31
N TYR A 128 3.70 -3.84 12.50
CA TYR A 128 3.53 -5.15 11.90
C TYR A 128 4.75 -5.56 11.07
N ILE A 129 5.20 -4.71 10.15
CA ILE A 129 6.38 -4.99 9.33
C ILE A 129 7.65 -5.05 10.18
N ARG A 130 7.82 -4.17 11.16
CA ARG A 130 8.95 -4.27 12.10
C ARG A 130 9.02 -5.64 12.77
N GLY A 131 7.88 -6.17 13.22
CA GLY A 131 7.79 -7.52 13.80
C GLY A 131 8.18 -8.62 12.81
N ARG A 132 7.90 -8.46 11.52
CA ARG A 132 8.28 -9.40 10.45
C ARG A 132 9.75 -9.34 10.08
N VAL A 133 10.38 -8.19 10.24
CA VAL A 133 11.83 -8.02 10.00
C VAL A 133 12.66 -8.65 11.14
N ALA A 134 12.09 -8.76 12.34
CA ALA A 134 12.72 -9.39 13.51
C ALA A 134 14.14 -8.85 13.81
N ALA A 135 14.32 -7.52 13.78
CA ALA A 135 15.57 -6.86 14.11
C ALA A 135 15.30 -5.69 15.08
N PRO A 136 16.09 -5.54 16.15
CA PRO A 136 15.84 -4.54 17.19
C PRO A 136 16.08 -3.09 16.72
N ASP A 137 16.94 -2.91 15.73
CA ASP A 137 17.43 -1.64 15.20
C ASP A 137 16.60 -1.09 14.02
N VAL A 138 15.45 -1.71 13.70
CA VAL A 138 14.56 -1.25 12.65
C VAL A 138 13.69 -0.09 13.14
N GLU A 139 13.84 1.06 12.52
CA GLU A 139 13.03 2.23 12.79
C GLU A 139 11.62 2.08 12.21
N ILE A 140 10.60 2.62 12.89
CA ILE A 140 9.26 2.68 12.34
C ILE A 140 9.01 4.10 11.86
N VAL A 141 8.65 4.23 10.58
CA VAL A 141 8.21 5.50 10.02
C VAL A 141 6.92 5.25 9.25
N PHE A 142 5.83 5.72 9.82
CA PHE A 142 4.52 5.61 9.18
C PHE A 142 4.42 6.55 7.98
N ASP A 143 3.75 6.12 6.93
CA ASP A 143 3.39 7.05 5.86
C ASP A 143 2.44 8.14 6.41
N PRO A 144 2.67 9.42 6.08
CA PRO A 144 1.90 10.52 6.65
C PRO A 144 0.50 10.57 6.04
N VAL A 145 -0.46 10.97 6.86
CA VAL A 145 -1.81 11.22 6.36
C VAL A 145 -1.86 12.58 5.65
N PRO A 146 -2.49 12.68 4.47
CA PRO A 146 -2.68 13.96 3.81
C PRO A 146 -3.69 14.83 4.59
N ASP A 147 -3.52 16.15 4.52
CA ASP A 147 -4.55 17.08 4.99
C ASP A 147 -5.65 17.17 3.93
N VAL A 148 -6.77 16.54 4.22
CA VAL A 148 -7.92 16.42 3.31
C VAL A 148 -9.21 16.85 4.01
N PRO A 149 -10.22 17.34 3.26
CA PRO A 149 -11.50 17.69 3.84
C PRO A 149 -12.20 16.45 4.41
N VAL A 150 -12.85 16.60 5.55
CA VAL A 150 -13.68 15.52 6.10
C VAL A 150 -14.94 15.42 5.28
N LEU A 151 -15.22 14.24 4.76
CA LEU A 151 -16.48 13.87 4.13
C LEU A 151 -17.42 13.30 5.20
N MET A 152 -18.69 13.22 4.84
CA MET A 152 -19.68 12.47 5.63
C MET A 152 -20.00 11.16 4.89
N PRO A 153 -20.17 10.03 5.60
CA PRO A 153 -20.66 8.81 4.98
C PRO A 153 -21.92 9.06 4.18
N SER A 154 -21.96 8.58 2.95
CA SER A 154 -23.05 8.86 2.01
C SER A 154 -24.39 8.35 2.51
N SER A 155 -25.46 9.06 2.17
CA SER A 155 -26.83 8.55 2.33
C SER A 155 -27.13 7.38 1.40
N GLU A 156 -26.41 7.28 0.27
CA GLU A 156 -26.47 6.11 -0.60
C GLU A 156 -25.81 4.92 0.09
N PRO A 157 -26.42 3.73 0.04
CA PRO A 157 -25.91 2.55 0.75
C PRO A 157 -24.78 1.85 -0.08
N ASN A 158 -23.75 2.61 -0.46
CA ASN A 158 -22.64 2.10 -1.25
C ASN A 158 -21.49 1.62 -0.37
N LEU A 159 -21.04 0.42 -0.62
CA LEU A 159 -19.80 -0.15 -0.10
C LEU A 159 -18.70 0.02 -1.14
N VAL A 160 -17.59 0.63 -0.77
CA VAL A 160 -16.50 0.96 -1.69
C VAL A 160 -15.25 0.16 -1.36
N PHE A 161 -14.69 -0.51 -2.35
CA PHE A 161 -13.45 -1.26 -2.26
C PHE A 161 -12.41 -0.63 -3.20
N MET A 162 -11.32 -0.08 -2.65
CA MET A 162 -10.23 0.50 -3.44
C MET A 162 -8.99 -0.41 -3.45
N GLY A 163 -8.43 -0.68 -4.62
CA GLY A 163 -7.18 -1.44 -4.71
C GLY A 163 -7.00 -2.21 -6.01
N SER A 164 -5.74 -2.59 -6.30
CA SER A 164 -5.42 -3.42 -7.45
C SER A 164 -6.04 -4.81 -7.33
N TYR A 165 -6.41 -5.41 -8.47
CA TYR A 165 -6.98 -6.75 -8.52
C TYR A 165 -5.88 -7.80 -8.31
N GLN A 166 -5.78 -8.30 -7.08
CA GLN A 166 -4.81 -9.31 -6.66
C GLN A 166 -5.46 -10.25 -5.66
N THR A 167 -5.19 -11.54 -5.76
CA THR A 167 -5.77 -12.59 -4.89
C THR A 167 -5.60 -12.35 -3.40
N ILE A 168 -4.57 -11.56 -3.04
CA ILE A 168 -4.26 -11.22 -1.65
C ILE A 168 -5.13 -10.10 -1.08
N LYS A 169 -5.87 -9.37 -1.93
CA LYS A 169 -6.62 -8.18 -1.52
C LYS A 169 -8.02 -8.46 -0.99
N GLY A 170 -8.56 -9.68 -1.19
CA GLY A 170 -9.83 -10.09 -0.61
C GLY A 170 -11.08 -9.60 -1.35
N GLN A 171 -10.97 -9.29 -2.65
CA GLN A 171 -12.13 -8.89 -3.44
C GLN A 171 -13.14 -10.04 -3.61
N LYS A 172 -12.70 -11.29 -3.67
CA LYS A 172 -13.59 -12.47 -3.73
C LYS A 172 -14.46 -12.56 -2.48
N GLU A 173 -13.84 -12.37 -1.33
CA GLU A 173 -14.49 -12.38 -0.02
C GLU A 173 -15.49 -11.22 0.10
N ALA A 174 -15.16 -10.05 -0.45
CA ALA A 174 -16.07 -8.90 -0.49
C ALA A 174 -17.32 -9.17 -1.35
N ILE A 175 -17.16 -9.79 -2.52
CA ILE A 175 -18.28 -10.18 -3.38
C ILE A 175 -19.16 -11.21 -2.68
N GLU A 176 -18.57 -12.25 -2.08
CA GLU A 176 -19.31 -13.28 -1.36
C GLU A 176 -20.07 -12.70 -0.16
N ALA A 177 -19.43 -11.84 0.63
CA ALA A 177 -20.06 -11.17 1.75
C ALA A 177 -21.24 -10.28 1.31
N PHE A 178 -21.09 -9.57 0.19
CA PHE A 178 -22.16 -8.75 -0.38
C PHE A 178 -23.35 -9.58 -0.85
N HIS A 179 -23.12 -10.69 -1.55
CA HIS A 179 -24.20 -11.59 -1.99
C HIS A 179 -25.04 -12.09 -0.83
N ARG A 180 -24.46 -12.34 0.37
CA ARG A 180 -25.19 -12.78 1.56
C ARG A 180 -26.19 -11.76 2.09
N ILE A 181 -25.93 -10.47 1.88
CA ILE A 181 -26.76 -9.38 2.41
C ILE A 181 -27.55 -8.63 1.34
N ALA A 182 -27.28 -8.86 0.08
CA ALA A 182 -27.86 -8.10 -1.05
C ALA A 182 -29.39 -8.17 -1.11
N GLY A 183 -29.99 -9.30 -0.70
CA GLY A 183 -31.44 -9.45 -0.60
C GLY A 183 -32.08 -8.59 0.49
N LYS A 184 -31.38 -8.35 1.59
CA LYS A 184 -31.82 -7.50 2.71
C LYS A 184 -31.67 -6.00 2.38
N HIS A 185 -30.73 -5.65 1.50
CA HIS A 185 -30.41 -4.27 1.12
C HIS A 185 -30.58 -4.05 -0.38
N PRO A 186 -31.80 -3.94 -0.92
CA PRO A 186 -32.05 -3.88 -2.36
C PRO A 186 -31.48 -2.64 -3.05
N ALA A 187 -31.21 -1.56 -2.31
CA ALA A 187 -30.58 -0.34 -2.84
C ALA A 187 -29.05 -0.34 -2.71
N ALA A 188 -28.46 -1.29 -1.95
CA ALA A 188 -27.03 -1.30 -1.71
C ALA A 188 -26.23 -1.72 -2.95
N ARG A 189 -25.07 -1.08 -3.13
CA ARG A 189 -24.10 -1.39 -4.20
C ARG A 189 -22.74 -1.74 -3.60
N LEU A 190 -22.02 -2.63 -4.28
CA LEU A 190 -20.61 -2.88 -4.02
C LEU A 190 -19.80 -2.35 -5.21
N ILE A 191 -18.96 -1.35 -4.96
CA ILE A 191 -18.23 -0.64 -6.01
C ILE A 191 -16.75 -0.85 -5.82
N PHE A 192 -16.10 -1.50 -6.78
CA PHE A 192 -14.66 -1.66 -6.82
C PHE A 192 -14.04 -0.55 -7.65
N TYR A 193 -13.06 0.16 -7.08
CA TYR A 193 -12.17 1.06 -7.80
C TYR A 193 -10.78 0.44 -7.86
N GLY A 194 -10.38 -0.06 -9.03
CA GLY A 194 -9.18 -0.86 -9.14
C GLY A 194 -8.52 -0.88 -10.50
N SER A 195 -7.41 -1.60 -10.57
CA SER A 195 -6.64 -1.85 -11.79
C SER A 195 -6.05 -3.24 -11.75
N ASP A 196 -5.97 -3.89 -12.91
CA ASP A 196 -5.26 -5.14 -13.13
C ASP A 196 -3.74 -4.97 -13.27
N LEU A 197 -3.25 -3.74 -13.13
CA LEU A 197 -1.84 -3.35 -13.26
C LEU A 197 -1.19 -3.72 -14.60
N GLY A 198 -1.96 -4.14 -15.60
CA GLY A 198 -1.47 -4.69 -16.87
C GLY A 198 -0.66 -5.98 -16.69
N LEU A 199 -0.86 -6.72 -15.59
CA LEU A 199 -0.15 -7.97 -15.29
C LEU A 199 -1.06 -9.17 -15.61
N PRO A 200 -0.56 -10.20 -16.32
CA PRO A 200 -1.39 -11.36 -16.71
C PRO A 200 -2.11 -12.03 -15.53
N GLY A 201 -1.45 -12.18 -14.38
CA GLY A 201 -2.07 -12.77 -13.19
C GLY A 201 -3.18 -11.92 -12.59
N SER A 202 -3.04 -10.58 -12.64
CA SER A 202 -4.09 -9.66 -12.18
C SER A 202 -5.26 -9.59 -13.17
N GLN A 203 -4.99 -9.70 -14.47
CA GLN A 203 -6.02 -9.76 -15.51
C GLN A 203 -6.87 -11.04 -15.38
N ALA A 204 -6.21 -12.19 -15.20
CA ALA A 204 -6.91 -13.45 -14.96
C ALA A 204 -7.78 -13.38 -13.69
N TYR A 205 -7.23 -12.86 -12.61
CA TYR A 205 -7.97 -12.69 -11.35
C TYR A 205 -9.15 -11.71 -11.50
N PHE A 206 -8.97 -10.63 -12.26
CA PHE A 206 -10.07 -9.69 -12.54
C PHE A 206 -11.21 -10.35 -13.31
N ALA A 207 -10.91 -11.18 -14.30
CA ALA A 207 -11.92 -11.97 -15.02
C ALA A 207 -12.69 -12.92 -14.07
N GLU A 208 -11.96 -13.62 -13.16
CA GLU A 208 -12.59 -14.46 -12.14
C GLU A 208 -13.54 -13.67 -11.22
N LEU A 209 -13.16 -12.43 -10.81
CA LEU A 209 -14.02 -11.57 -10.00
C LEU A 209 -15.31 -11.17 -10.73
N GLN A 210 -15.20 -10.83 -12.02
CA GLN A 210 -16.36 -10.49 -12.85
C GLN A 210 -17.31 -11.68 -13.00
N ASP A 211 -16.78 -12.88 -13.11
CA ASP A 211 -17.62 -14.09 -13.20
C ASP A 211 -18.27 -14.42 -11.85
N GLN A 212 -17.52 -14.33 -10.74
CA GLN A 212 -18.08 -14.53 -9.41
C GLN A 212 -19.19 -13.51 -9.10
N ALA A 213 -19.01 -12.24 -9.48
CA ALA A 213 -19.99 -11.20 -9.26
C ALA A 213 -21.36 -11.49 -9.89
N LYS A 214 -21.41 -12.29 -10.96
CA LYS A 214 -22.65 -12.66 -11.67
C LYS A 214 -23.46 -13.78 -10.99
N LEU A 215 -22.83 -14.51 -10.03
CA LEU A 215 -23.38 -15.78 -9.54
C LEU A 215 -24.28 -15.67 -8.29
N GLY A 216 -24.58 -14.47 -7.80
CA GLY A 216 -25.32 -14.33 -6.55
C GLY A 216 -26.37 -13.21 -6.53
N ALA A 217 -27.03 -13.08 -5.41
CA ALA A 217 -28.01 -12.01 -5.19
C ALA A 217 -27.35 -10.63 -5.30
N GLY A 218 -27.97 -9.70 -6.01
CA GLY A 218 -27.46 -8.35 -6.20
C GLY A 218 -26.30 -8.25 -7.20
N ALA A 219 -26.14 -9.23 -8.07
CA ALA A 219 -25.13 -9.24 -9.13
C ALA A 219 -25.12 -7.96 -9.97
N GLU A 220 -26.29 -7.43 -10.29
CA GLU A 220 -26.51 -6.18 -11.04
C GLU A 220 -26.06 -4.92 -10.32
N ARG A 221 -25.73 -5.04 -9.02
CA ARG A 221 -25.30 -3.94 -8.15
C ARG A 221 -23.84 -4.03 -7.73
N ILE A 222 -23.08 -4.95 -8.33
CA ILE A 222 -21.62 -5.03 -8.18
C ILE A 222 -20.98 -4.35 -9.39
N GLU A 223 -20.21 -3.30 -9.12
CA GLU A 223 -19.62 -2.47 -10.17
C GLU A 223 -18.09 -2.51 -10.10
N PHE A 224 -17.45 -2.57 -11.26
CA PHE A 224 -16.01 -2.46 -11.39
C PHE A 224 -15.67 -1.17 -12.15
N ARG A 225 -15.00 -0.25 -11.48
CA ARG A 225 -14.62 1.07 -12.00
C ARG A 225 -13.10 1.21 -12.06
N PRO A 226 -12.58 2.05 -12.97
CA PRO A 226 -11.15 2.34 -13.02
C PRO A 226 -10.66 2.92 -11.68
N ILE A 227 -9.35 2.75 -11.42
CA ILE A 227 -8.71 3.41 -10.29
C ILE A 227 -8.83 4.93 -10.41
N VAL A 228 -9.17 5.59 -9.32
CA VAL A 228 -9.25 7.05 -9.24
C VAL A 228 -7.90 7.65 -8.90
N LYS A 229 -7.65 8.90 -9.31
CA LYS A 229 -6.44 9.63 -8.93
C LYS A 229 -6.53 10.17 -7.51
N ASP A 230 -7.71 10.69 -7.15
CA ASP A 230 -8.02 11.19 -5.82
C ASP A 230 -8.97 10.21 -5.13
N PRO A 231 -8.59 9.64 -3.97
CA PRO A 231 -9.46 8.78 -3.17
C PRO A 231 -10.82 9.40 -2.86
N ALA A 232 -10.90 10.74 -2.74
CA ALA A 232 -12.16 11.44 -2.52
C ALA A 232 -13.21 11.12 -3.58
N ASP A 233 -12.80 10.90 -4.85
CA ASP A 233 -13.73 10.59 -5.94
C ASP A 233 -14.45 9.26 -5.76
N ALA A 234 -13.80 8.30 -5.11
CA ALA A 234 -14.44 7.03 -4.73
C ALA A 234 -15.20 7.16 -3.41
N LEU A 235 -14.61 7.83 -2.41
CA LEU A 235 -15.10 7.85 -1.04
C LEU A 235 -16.33 8.76 -0.84
N LYS A 236 -16.52 9.81 -1.65
CA LYS A 236 -17.68 10.72 -1.55
C LYS A 236 -19.03 10.02 -1.70
N SER A 237 -19.08 8.86 -2.36
CA SER A 237 -20.29 8.06 -2.52
C SER A 237 -20.37 6.90 -1.52
N ALA A 238 -19.36 6.71 -0.66
CA ALA A 238 -19.27 5.57 0.22
C ALA A 238 -20.08 5.74 1.51
N ARG A 239 -20.88 4.74 1.87
CA ARG A 239 -21.41 4.55 3.22
C ARG A 239 -20.32 3.96 4.13
N ALA A 240 -19.55 3.04 3.60
CA ALA A 240 -18.37 2.46 4.23
C ALA A 240 -17.34 2.03 3.17
N ALA A 241 -16.07 1.99 3.54
CA ALA A 241 -15.02 1.47 2.71
C ALA A 241 -14.53 0.10 3.23
N LEU A 242 -14.02 -0.75 2.32
CA LEU A 242 -13.65 -2.13 2.59
C LEU A 242 -12.18 -2.38 2.29
N CYS A 243 -11.51 -3.16 3.15
CA CYS A 243 -10.15 -3.64 2.94
C CYS A 243 -10.00 -5.07 3.51
N PHE A 244 -10.21 -6.08 2.69
CA PHE A 244 -10.19 -7.49 3.14
C PHE A 244 -8.89 -8.21 2.78
N SER A 245 -7.79 -7.46 2.73
CA SER A 245 -6.47 -8.01 2.44
C SER A 245 -6.09 -9.13 3.41
N ARG A 246 -5.48 -10.19 2.90
CA ARG A 246 -4.92 -11.31 3.72
C ARG A 246 -3.62 -10.92 4.42
N SER A 247 -2.98 -9.88 3.96
CA SER A 247 -1.88 -9.21 4.64
C SER A 247 -1.70 -7.84 4.00
N GLU A 248 -1.72 -6.85 4.84
CA GLU A 248 -1.57 -5.46 4.47
C GLU A 248 -0.43 -4.85 5.30
N PRO A 249 0.69 -4.50 4.68
CA PRO A 249 1.85 -3.98 5.41
C PRO A 249 1.58 -2.72 6.22
N PHE A 250 0.79 -1.80 5.67
CA PHE A 250 0.38 -0.58 6.36
C PHE A 250 -1.13 -0.31 6.22
N GLY A 251 -1.66 -0.27 5.01
CA GLY A 251 -3.08 -0.03 4.78
C GLY A 251 -3.39 1.43 4.43
N LEU A 252 -2.74 1.96 3.41
CA LEU A 252 -2.98 3.34 2.93
C LEU A 252 -4.47 3.61 2.68
N VAL A 253 -5.20 2.65 2.10
CA VAL A 253 -6.65 2.78 1.88
C VAL A 253 -7.42 2.97 3.19
N CYS A 254 -6.99 2.27 4.27
CA CYS A 254 -7.60 2.44 5.59
C CYS A 254 -7.29 3.82 6.17
N GLN A 255 -6.04 4.28 6.02
CA GLN A 255 -5.62 5.60 6.46
C GLN A 255 -6.37 6.71 5.70
N GLU A 256 -6.46 6.60 4.37
CA GLU A 256 -7.16 7.55 3.51
C GLU A 256 -8.65 7.61 3.86
N ALA A 257 -9.35 6.47 3.90
CA ALA A 257 -10.78 6.45 4.24
C ALA A 257 -11.03 7.04 5.62
N SER A 258 -10.21 6.71 6.62
CA SER A 258 -10.30 7.29 7.96
C SER A 258 -10.05 8.80 7.96
N ALA A 259 -9.09 9.30 7.17
CA ALA A 259 -8.81 10.74 7.05
C ALA A 259 -9.97 11.52 6.44
N TYR A 260 -10.66 10.91 5.48
CA TYR A 260 -11.88 11.45 4.87
C TYR A 260 -13.14 11.28 5.74
N GLY A 261 -13.08 10.60 6.87
CA GLY A 261 -14.23 10.39 7.74
C GLY A 261 -15.18 9.28 7.27
N ILE A 262 -14.70 8.34 6.47
CA ILE A 262 -15.47 7.18 6.01
C ILE A 262 -15.09 5.96 6.86
N PRO A 263 -16.08 5.30 7.51
CA PRO A 263 -15.81 4.13 8.35
C PRO A 263 -15.30 2.97 7.50
N MET A 264 -14.34 2.24 8.06
CA MET A 264 -13.74 1.08 7.40
C MET A 264 -14.27 -0.23 7.98
N ILE A 265 -14.43 -1.23 7.12
CA ILE A 265 -14.43 -2.64 7.52
C ILE A 265 -13.17 -3.25 6.93
N ALA A 266 -12.24 -3.69 7.79
CA ALA A 266 -10.97 -4.25 7.35
C ALA A 266 -10.64 -5.55 8.07
N THR A 267 -9.79 -6.35 7.44
CA THR A 267 -9.27 -7.57 8.05
C THR A 267 -8.13 -7.29 9.03
N ARG A 268 -8.01 -8.13 10.06
CA ARG A 268 -6.85 -8.19 10.96
C ARG A 268 -5.66 -8.78 10.20
N SER A 269 -5.07 -7.97 9.34
CA SER A 269 -4.05 -8.40 8.37
C SER A 269 -2.70 -7.68 8.54
N GLY A 270 -2.54 -6.95 9.65
CA GLY A 270 -1.31 -6.26 10.05
C GLY A 270 -1.49 -4.75 10.17
N GLY A 271 -1.23 -4.01 9.10
CA GLY A 271 -1.32 -2.55 9.10
C GLY A 271 -2.68 -1.95 9.45
N PRO A 272 -3.81 -2.49 8.99
CA PRO A 272 -5.13 -1.97 9.35
C PRO A 272 -5.39 -1.90 10.86
N GLU A 273 -4.83 -2.82 11.64
CA GLU A 273 -4.95 -2.86 13.11
C GLU A 273 -4.21 -1.69 13.80
N GLU A 274 -3.29 -1.04 13.09
CA GLU A 274 -2.59 0.15 13.59
C GLU A 274 -3.33 1.45 13.27
N ILE A 275 -4.32 1.39 12.37
CA ILE A 275 -5.08 2.54 11.85
C ILE A 275 -6.48 2.57 12.46
N ILE A 276 -7.18 1.42 12.43
CA ILE A 276 -8.57 1.30 12.83
C ILE A 276 -8.67 0.92 14.30
N GLU A 277 -9.46 1.66 15.05
CA GLU A 277 -9.90 1.30 16.40
C GLU A 277 -11.25 0.58 16.30
N ASP A 278 -11.23 -0.75 16.55
CA ASP A 278 -12.38 -1.62 16.37
C ASP A 278 -13.60 -1.17 17.17
N GLY A 279 -14.73 -0.99 16.49
CA GLY A 279 -15.98 -0.48 17.07
C GLY A 279 -16.00 1.03 17.34
N HIS A 280 -14.91 1.75 17.06
CA HIS A 280 -14.80 3.20 17.29
C HIS A 280 -14.60 4.00 16.00
N THR A 281 -13.66 3.60 15.12
CA THR A 281 -13.44 4.28 13.82
C THR A 281 -13.83 3.40 12.63
N GLY A 282 -14.21 2.17 12.88
CA GLY A 282 -14.55 1.15 11.90
C GLY A 282 -14.62 -0.21 12.55
N TYR A 283 -14.53 -1.26 11.76
CA TYR A 283 -14.54 -2.63 12.24
C TYR A 283 -13.34 -3.43 11.72
N LEU A 284 -12.81 -4.26 12.60
CA LEU A 284 -11.79 -5.28 12.28
C LEU A 284 -12.42 -6.67 12.35
N VAL A 285 -12.24 -7.45 11.29
CA VAL A 285 -12.71 -8.83 11.17
C VAL A 285 -11.54 -9.77 10.90
N ASP A 286 -11.69 -11.05 11.16
CA ASP A 286 -10.62 -11.99 10.86
C ASP A 286 -10.50 -12.23 9.35
N VAL A 287 -9.28 -12.58 8.91
CA VAL A 287 -9.01 -12.91 7.51
C VAL A 287 -9.86 -14.13 7.11
N ASP A 288 -10.46 -14.06 5.92
CA ASP A 288 -11.34 -15.08 5.35
C ASP A 288 -12.66 -15.33 6.12
N ASP A 289 -12.97 -14.56 7.17
CA ASP A 289 -14.27 -14.65 7.86
C ASP A 289 -15.35 -13.85 7.11
N VAL A 290 -15.84 -14.44 6.03
CA VAL A 290 -16.89 -13.85 5.19
C VAL A 290 -18.18 -13.60 5.97
N ALA A 291 -18.45 -14.40 7.01
CA ALA A 291 -19.64 -14.21 7.85
C ALA A 291 -19.53 -12.91 8.68
N ALA A 292 -18.40 -12.69 9.34
CA ALA A 292 -18.14 -11.42 10.03
C ALA A 292 -18.12 -10.23 9.07
N MET A 293 -17.50 -10.37 7.88
CA MET A 293 -17.50 -9.33 6.85
C MET A 293 -18.93 -8.94 6.47
N SER A 294 -19.78 -9.91 6.13
CA SER A 294 -21.18 -9.67 5.77
C SER A 294 -21.98 -9.05 6.91
N ASN A 295 -21.79 -9.50 8.16
CA ASN A 295 -22.48 -8.94 9.33
C ASN A 295 -22.11 -7.46 9.55
N ARG A 296 -20.82 -7.07 9.40
CA ARG A 296 -20.40 -5.67 9.55
C ARG A 296 -20.90 -4.80 8.40
N MET A 297 -20.92 -5.33 7.17
CA MET A 297 -21.56 -4.64 6.03
C MET A 297 -23.06 -4.40 6.33
N ASP A 298 -23.78 -5.42 6.78
CA ASP A 298 -25.20 -5.33 7.14
C ASP A 298 -25.45 -4.26 8.20
N GLN A 299 -24.64 -4.21 9.26
CA GLN A 299 -24.76 -3.21 10.31
C GLN A 299 -24.63 -1.78 9.79
N LEU A 300 -23.58 -1.49 8.97
CA LEU A 300 -23.35 -0.14 8.45
C LEU A 300 -24.37 0.27 7.37
N LEU A 301 -24.93 -0.70 6.65
CA LEU A 301 -26.00 -0.45 5.69
C LEU A 301 -27.34 -0.19 6.40
N SER A 302 -27.63 -0.93 7.48
CA SER A 302 -28.87 -0.81 8.25
C SER A 302 -28.93 0.43 9.14
N ASP A 303 -27.77 0.90 9.63
CA ASP A 303 -27.68 2.04 10.56
C ASP A 303 -26.74 3.14 10.01
N PRO A 304 -27.31 4.12 9.30
CA PRO A 304 -26.56 5.27 8.80
C PRO A 304 -25.93 6.14 9.91
N GLU A 305 -26.55 6.21 11.07
CA GLU A 305 -26.03 6.98 12.21
C GLU A 305 -24.79 6.32 12.79
N LEU A 306 -24.79 4.99 12.87
CA LEU A 306 -23.61 4.22 13.25
C LEU A 306 -22.47 4.49 12.28
N ALA A 307 -22.73 4.45 10.97
CA ALA A 307 -21.72 4.75 9.96
C ALA A 307 -21.16 6.17 10.13
N ARG A 308 -22.01 7.18 10.37
CA ARG A 308 -21.59 8.56 10.62
C ARG A 308 -20.76 8.68 11.90
N ARG A 309 -21.17 8.04 12.98
CA ARG A 309 -20.45 8.08 14.26
C ARG A 309 -19.05 7.48 14.14
N LEU A 310 -18.92 6.31 13.52
CA LEU A 310 -17.63 5.66 13.32
C LEU A 310 -16.74 6.47 12.37
N GLY A 311 -17.30 6.99 11.28
CA GLY A 311 -16.57 7.81 10.33
C GLY A 311 -16.05 9.10 10.95
N ALA A 312 -16.86 9.79 11.76
CA ALA A 312 -16.49 11.05 12.39
C ALA A 312 -15.31 10.94 13.37
N ALA A 313 -15.07 9.76 13.96
CA ALA A 313 -13.94 9.54 14.88
C ALA A 313 -12.61 9.34 14.15
N GLY A 314 -12.63 8.90 12.89
CA GLY A 314 -11.44 8.55 12.12
C GLY A 314 -10.43 9.68 11.92
N PRO A 315 -10.85 10.88 11.42
CA PRO A 315 -9.94 11.94 11.03
C PRO A 315 -9.04 12.44 12.17
N GLU A 316 -9.58 12.62 13.37
CA GLU A 316 -8.79 13.10 14.52
C GLU A 316 -7.70 12.10 14.89
N ILE A 317 -8.06 10.81 14.94
CA ILE A 317 -7.14 9.74 15.35
C ILE A 317 -6.01 9.58 14.33
N VAL A 318 -6.30 9.51 13.03
CA VAL A 318 -5.26 9.32 12.02
C VAL A 318 -4.39 10.55 11.86
N ARG A 319 -4.94 11.77 11.93
CA ARG A 319 -4.16 13.02 11.88
C ARG A 319 -3.23 13.16 13.08
N LYS A 320 -3.65 12.71 14.26
CA LYS A 320 -2.80 12.72 15.46
C LYS A 320 -1.70 11.67 15.39
N ARG A 321 -1.99 10.48 14.82
CA ARG A 321 -1.08 9.34 14.80
C ARG A 321 -0.06 9.39 13.65
N PHE A 322 -0.44 9.95 12.51
CA PHE A 322 0.33 9.93 11.26
C PHE A 322 0.62 11.35 10.75
N ARG A 323 1.13 12.21 11.62
CA ARG A 323 1.38 13.62 11.29
C ARG A 323 2.47 13.78 10.22
N PRO A 324 2.26 14.64 9.22
CA PRO A 324 3.30 14.98 8.24
C PRO A 324 4.58 15.54 8.88
N SER A 325 4.46 16.29 9.99
CA SER A 325 5.60 16.79 10.76
C SER A 325 6.46 15.68 11.35
N ASP A 326 5.83 14.64 11.90
CA ASP A 326 6.55 13.51 12.50
C ASP A 326 7.27 12.69 11.42
N TYR A 327 6.64 12.53 10.25
CA TYR A 327 7.26 11.92 9.09
C TYR A 327 8.49 12.72 8.61
N ALA A 328 8.35 14.04 8.45
CA ALA A 328 9.45 14.91 8.05
C ALA A 328 10.62 14.87 9.06
N ASN A 329 10.32 14.92 10.35
CA ASN A 329 11.34 14.81 11.41
C ASN A 329 12.06 13.45 11.38
N SER A 330 11.31 12.36 11.17
CA SER A 330 11.91 11.03 11.00
C SER A 330 12.85 10.98 9.80
N LEU A 331 12.45 11.58 8.67
CA LEU A 331 13.31 11.64 7.49
C LEU A 331 14.57 12.47 7.73
N ARG A 332 14.47 13.63 8.45
CA ARG A 332 15.64 14.41 8.84
C ARG A 332 16.61 13.57 9.66
N HIS A 333 16.10 12.86 10.65
CA HIS A 333 16.91 11.96 11.48
C HIS A 333 17.58 10.84 10.66
N ILE A 334 16.82 10.19 9.78
CA ILE A 334 17.32 9.08 8.94
C ILE A 334 18.43 9.55 7.99
N TYR A 335 18.27 10.74 7.44
CA TYR A 335 19.20 11.27 6.45
C TYR A 335 20.20 12.28 7.01
N ASP A 336 20.20 12.57 8.30
CA ASP A 336 21.03 13.59 8.97
C ASP A 336 20.97 14.96 8.25
N LEU A 337 19.77 15.47 8.06
CA LEU A 337 19.48 16.76 7.48
C LEU A 337 19.21 17.81 8.56
#